data_72ef9afad17ff262914bf7c89db610f9
#
_entry.id   72ef9afad17ff262914bf7c89db610f9
#
_cell.length_a   1.000
_cell.length_b   1.000
_cell.length_c   1.000
_cell.angle_alpha   90.00
_cell.angle_beta   90.00
_cell.angle_gamma   90.00
#
_symmetry.space_group_name_H-M   'P 1'
#
loop_
_entity.id
_entity.type
_entity.pdbx_description
1 polymer ?
#
loop_
_entity_poly.entity_id
_entity_poly.type
_entity_poly.pdbx_seq_one_letter_code
_entity_poly.pdbx_strand_id
1 'polypeptide(L)'
;MRSCRFISGSSNDQCVLETDALFPERILLRLLSGFSYTETIQIASSPMLKDFLELLKGVSLSPVQLSLELAAVTTLVLLLIGLPLSWWLARGQSRWCPAVNAVVTLPLVLPPSVLGFYILVALGPNGPLGMLTESLGLGTFNFSFPGLVIGSVIYSMPFMVQPLVTAFEGIGDRPMEVAATLRCHPFDAFINVVMPLARPGIITGILMTFAHTIGEFGVVLMIGGNIPGKTQVVSTEIYTHVEAMEYAQAHVLAGGTLIFSFIVLMSLNLLNKRRGGE
;
A
#
# COMPACT_ATOMS: atom_id res chain seq x y z
N MET A 1 -12.24 5.84 36.34
CA MET A 1 -12.35 6.36 37.71
C MET A 1 -11.13 7.25 37.93
N ARG A 2 -11.32 8.54 37.98
CA ARG A 2 -10.28 9.55 38.14
C ARG A 2 -10.04 9.79 39.64
N SER A 3 -8.83 9.51 40.14
CA SER A 3 -8.44 9.78 41.52
C SER A 3 -7.68 11.11 41.56
N CYS A 4 -8.32 12.15 42.12
CA CYS A 4 -7.64 13.39 42.52
C CYS A 4 -7.11 13.22 43.93
N ARG A 5 -5.78 13.31 44.14
CA ARG A 5 -5.19 13.52 45.49
C ARG A 5 -5.00 15.00 45.73
N PHE A 6 -5.63 15.51 46.79
CA PHE A 6 -5.41 16.82 47.34
C PHE A 6 -4.18 16.74 48.28
N ILE A 7 -3.20 17.59 48.04
CA ILE A 7 -2.14 17.90 49.02
C ILE A 7 -2.35 19.36 49.46
N SER A 8 -2.75 19.50 50.74
CA SER A 8 -2.96 20.77 51.38
C SER A 8 -1.62 21.39 51.79
N GLY A 9 -1.38 22.66 51.44
CA GLY A 9 -0.28 23.41 51.96
C GLY A 9 0.00 24.72 51.18
N SER A 10 -0.57 25.83 51.68
CA SER A 10 -0.14 27.23 51.46
C SER A 10 -0.25 27.83 50.05
N SER A 11 -1.32 28.64 49.90
CA SER A 11 -1.38 29.90 49.11
C SER A 11 -0.79 29.92 47.70
N ASN A 12 -1.47 29.32 46.81
CA ASN A 12 -1.72 29.61 45.39
C ASN A 12 -2.15 28.32 44.70
N ASP A 13 -3.46 28.16 44.54
CA ASP A 13 -4.03 26.97 43.86
C ASP A 13 -3.76 27.06 42.36
N GLN A 14 -2.68 26.43 41.92
CA GLN A 14 -2.48 26.01 40.52
C GLN A 14 -2.58 24.51 40.44
N CYS A 15 -3.66 24.04 39.80
CA CYS A 15 -3.83 22.66 39.45
C CYS A 15 -2.80 22.28 38.36
N VAL A 16 -1.68 21.66 38.77
CA VAL A 16 -0.71 21.07 37.85
C VAL A 16 -1.21 19.68 37.49
N LEU A 17 -1.74 19.54 36.30
CA LEU A 17 -2.00 18.25 35.69
C LEU A 17 -0.65 17.68 35.24
N GLU A 18 -0.10 16.79 36.06
CA GLU A 18 1.02 15.93 35.69
C GLU A 18 0.47 14.88 34.67
N THR A 19 0.54 15.21 33.39
CA THR A 19 0.31 14.26 32.30
C THR A 19 1.67 13.82 31.76
N ASP A 20 2.29 12.88 32.46
CA ASP A 20 3.27 11.99 31.88
C ASP A 20 2.54 11.01 30.96
N ALA A 21 2.35 11.41 29.72
CA ALA A 21 2.06 10.50 28.61
C ALA A 21 2.40 11.21 27.30
N LEU A 22 3.53 10.84 26.77
CA LEU A 22 3.93 10.80 25.36
C LEU A 22 2.82 11.21 24.37
N PHE A 23 2.85 12.45 23.89
CA PHE A 23 2.15 12.82 22.68
C PHE A 23 3.05 13.65 21.74
N PRO A 24 3.22 13.22 20.49
CA PRO A 24 4.09 13.88 19.50
C PRO A 24 3.59 15.24 18.99
N GLU A 25 2.42 15.70 19.42
CA GLU A 25 1.82 16.97 18.95
C GLU A 25 2.67 18.22 19.27
N ARG A 26 3.42 18.24 20.36
CA ARG A 26 4.29 19.39 20.68
C ARG A 26 5.50 19.50 19.76
N ILE A 27 5.92 18.40 19.14
CA ILE A 27 7.04 18.39 18.19
C ILE A 27 6.57 18.95 16.84
N LEU A 28 5.37 18.57 16.40
CA LEU A 28 4.82 19.03 15.12
C LEU A 28 4.48 20.52 15.11
N LEU A 29 3.92 21.05 16.21
CA LEU A 29 3.59 22.47 16.35
C LEU A 29 4.83 23.37 16.46
N ARG A 30 5.94 22.86 16.98
CA ARG A 30 7.21 23.59 17.02
C ARG A 30 7.99 23.56 15.70
N LEU A 31 7.82 22.54 14.87
CA LEU A 31 8.39 22.47 13.51
C LEU A 31 7.73 23.46 12.53
N LEU A 32 6.51 23.94 12.84
CA LEU A 32 5.78 24.90 12.00
C LEU A 32 6.00 26.36 12.38
N SER A 33 6.62 26.65 13.53
CA SER A 33 6.92 28.01 14.00
C SER A 33 8.43 28.25 14.09
N GLY A 34 9.08 28.56 13.00
CA GLY A 34 10.45 29.10 12.81
C GLY A 34 11.44 28.95 13.98
N PHE A 35 12.22 27.87 14.00
CA PHE A 35 13.24 27.60 15.04
C PHE A 35 14.48 28.48 14.92
N SER A 36 14.94 29.04 16.07
CA SER A 36 16.28 29.62 16.21
C SER A 36 17.36 28.51 16.21
N TYR A 37 18.49 28.77 15.55
CA TYR A 37 19.62 27.85 15.38
C TYR A 37 20.12 27.19 16.68
N THR A 38 20.02 27.88 17.81
CA THR A 38 20.39 27.39 19.16
C THR A 38 19.44 26.32 19.72
N GLU A 39 18.14 26.39 19.41
CA GLU A 39 17.17 25.36 19.84
C GLU A 39 17.31 24.05 19.04
N THR A 40 17.71 24.15 17.76
CA THR A 40 17.95 22.97 16.91
C THR A 40 19.13 22.13 17.44
N ILE A 41 20.19 22.77 17.97
CA ILE A 41 21.34 22.09 18.57
C ILE A 41 20.96 21.39 19.90
N GLN A 42 20.06 21.98 20.67
CA GLN A 42 19.63 21.43 21.96
C GLN A 42 18.68 20.24 21.79
N ILE A 43 17.88 20.22 20.71
CA ILE A 43 17.06 19.06 20.33
C ILE A 43 17.95 17.91 19.81
N ALA A 44 18.99 18.25 19.02
CA ALA A 44 19.94 17.25 18.50
C ALA A 44 20.80 16.59 19.60
N SER A 45 20.95 17.23 20.79
CA SER A 45 21.69 16.69 21.94
C SER A 45 20.80 16.02 22.98
N SER A 46 19.47 15.99 22.76
CA SER A 46 18.56 15.32 23.70
C SER A 46 18.78 13.80 23.70
N PRO A 47 18.77 13.15 24.88
CA PRO A 47 18.90 11.69 24.97
C PRO A 47 17.85 10.98 24.11
N MET A 48 16.65 11.51 24.04
CA MET A 48 15.55 11.01 23.20
C MET A 48 15.89 10.89 21.70
N LEU A 49 16.65 11.84 21.14
CA LEU A 49 17.03 11.78 19.72
C LEU A 49 18.15 10.76 19.48
N LYS A 50 19.06 10.61 20.45
CA LYS A 50 20.11 9.57 20.40
C LYS A 50 19.50 8.19 20.50
N ASP A 51 18.57 7.97 21.41
CA ASP A 51 17.85 6.71 21.58
C ASP A 51 17.04 6.39 20.31
N PHE A 52 16.38 7.38 19.70
CA PHE A 52 15.66 7.22 18.43
C PHE A 52 16.60 6.89 17.25
N LEU A 53 17.78 7.52 17.18
CA LEU A 53 18.77 7.22 16.15
C LEU A 53 19.42 5.83 16.36
N GLU A 54 19.59 5.39 17.60
CA GLU A 54 20.05 4.01 17.90
C GLU A 54 18.97 2.99 17.52
N LEU A 55 17.70 3.25 17.81
CA LEU A 55 16.58 2.44 17.37
C LEU A 55 16.50 2.33 15.83
N LEU A 56 16.72 3.44 15.11
CA LEU A 56 16.77 3.43 13.64
C LEU A 56 17.92 2.58 13.09
N LYS A 57 19.06 2.55 13.79
CA LYS A 57 20.20 1.69 13.39
C LYS A 57 19.94 0.20 13.65
N GLY A 58 19.09 -0.13 14.62
CA GLY A 58 18.69 -1.50 14.95
C GLY A 58 17.64 -2.10 14.01
N VAL A 59 16.94 -1.25 13.21
CA VAL A 59 15.94 -1.71 12.25
C VAL A 59 16.60 -2.17 10.96
N SER A 60 16.35 -3.42 10.56
CA SER A 60 16.84 -3.93 9.28
C SER A 60 16.10 -3.25 8.13
N LEU A 61 16.85 -2.74 7.15
CA LEU A 61 16.26 -2.14 5.93
C LEU A 61 15.83 -3.19 4.89
N SER A 62 16.21 -4.45 5.10
CA SER A 62 15.89 -5.55 4.17
C SER A 62 14.39 -5.74 3.94
N PRO A 63 13.50 -5.76 4.97
CA PRO A 63 12.05 -5.85 4.77
C PRO A 63 11.47 -4.64 4.04
N VAL A 64 12.03 -3.45 4.24
CA VAL A 64 11.61 -2.23 3.54
C VAL A 64 11.92 -2.34 2.05
N GLN A 65 13.14 -2.74 1.71
CA GLN A 65 13.54 -2.95 0.32
C GLN A 65 12.67 -4.01 -0.35
N LEU A 66 12.47 -5.15 0.31
CA LEU A 66 11.65 -6.24 -0.23
C LEU A 66 10.19 -5.80 -0.46
N SER A 67 9.62 -5.02 0.47
CA SER A 67 8.26 -4.47 0.31
C SER A 67 8.16 -3.52 -0.88
N LEU A 68 9.16 -2.66 -1.09
CA LEU A 68 9.20 -1.75 -2.23
C LEU A 68 9.36 -2.50 -3.55
N GLU A 69 10.22 -3.51 -3.60
CA GLU A 69 10.40 -4.37 -4.77
C GLU A 69 9.11 -5.13 -5.09
N LEU A 70 8.47 -5.73 -4.07
CA LEU A 70 7.20 -6.43 -4.21
C LEU A 70 6.11 -5.49 -4.75
N ALA A 71 5.97 -4.31 -4.15
CA ALA A 71 4.98 -3.33 -4.57
C ALA A 71 5.22 -2.82 -5.99
N ALA A 72 6.48 -2.57 -6.37
CA ALA A 72 6.83 -2.12 -7.72
C ALA A 72 6.53 -3.20 -8.77
N VAL A 73 6.97 -4.44 -8.52
CA VAL A 73 6.73 -5.56 -9.46
C VAL A 73 5.24 -5.87 -9.57
N THR A 74 4.51 -5.95 -8.46
CA THR A 74 3.07 -6.18 -8.43
C THR A 74 2.32 -5.09 -9.19
N THR A 75 2.66 -3.82 -8.97
CA THR A 75 2.04 -2.68 -9.66
C THR A 75 2.30 -2.73 -11.15
N LEU A 76 3.53 -3.05 -11.57
CA LEU A 76 3.89 -3.17 -12.99
C LEU A 76 3.11 -4.31 -13.66
N VAL A 77 3.06 -5.48 -13.04
CA VAL A 77 2.31 -6.64 -13.56
C VAL A 77 0.82 -6.32 -13.66
N LEU A 78 0.26 -5.71 -12.61
CA LEU A 78 -1.15 -5.30 -12.60
C LEU A 78 -1.46 -4.19 -13.61
N LEU A 79 -0.54 -3.28 -13.87
CA LEU A 79 -0.71 -2.28 -14.92
C LEU A 79 -0.79 -2.94 -16.30
N LEU A 80 0.09 -3.90 -16.59
CA LEU A 80 0.12 -4.61 -17.86
C LEU A 80 -1.13 -5.47 -18.10
N ILE A 81 -1.62 -6.16 -17.07
CA ILE A 81 -2.81 -7.02 -17.17
C ILE A 81 -4.08 -6.20 -16.97
N GLY A 82 -4.07 -5.27 -16.05
CA GLY A 82 -5.22 -4.46 -15.64
C GLY A 82 -5.68 -3.48 -16.71
N LEU A 83 -4.78 -2.89 -17.50
CA LEU A 83 -5.17 -1.97 -18.58
C LEU A 83 -6.08 -2.65 -19.63
N PRO A 84 -5.69 -3.76 -20.27
CA PRO A 84 -6.57 -4.43 -21.23
C PRO A 84 -7.82 -5.01 -20.57
N LEU A 85 -7.72 -5.54 -19.36
CA LEU A 85 -8.85 -6.07 -18.62
C LEU A 85 -9.88 -4.98 -18.29
N SER A 86 -9.43 -3.84 -17.78
CA SER A 86 -10.31 -2.70 -17.44
C SER A 86 -10.96 -2.09 -18.67
N TRP A 87 -10.22 -1.99 -19.78
CA TRP A 87 -10.76 -1.54 -21.06
C TRP A 87 -11.87 -2.47 -21.55
N TRP A 88 -11.65 -3.77 -21.47
CA TRP A 88 -12.66 -4.76 -21.86
C TRP A 88 -13.88 -4.71 -20.93
N LEU A 89 -13.69 -4.55 -19.61
CA LEU A 89 -14.78 -4.44 -18.64
C LEU A 89 -15.61 -3.18 -18.85
N ALA A 90 -14.96 -2.03 -19.09
CA ALA A 90 -15.63 -0.74 -19.28
C ALA A 90 -16.46 -0.67 -20.56
N ARG A 91 -16.07 -1.39 -21.62
CA ARG A 91 -16.72 -1.36 -22.94
C ARG A 91 -17.42 -2.63 -23.33
N GLY A 92 -17.23 -3.69 -22.56
CA GLY A 92 -17.76 -5.00 -22.86
C GLY A 92 -19.29 -5.05 -22.74
N GLN A 93 -19.98 -5.26 -23.86
CA GLN A 93 -21.41 -5.61 -23.86
C GLN A 93 -21.64 -7.11 -23.65
N SER A 94 -20.59 -7.83 -23.25
CA SER A 94 -20.66 -9.27 -23.01
C SER A 94 -21.38 -9.58 -21.71
N ARG A 95 -22.25 -10.60 -21.73
CA ARG A 95 -22.88 -11.16 -20.53
C ARG A 95 -21.88 -11.68 -19.47
N TRP A 96 -20.63 -11.84 -19.83
CA TRP A 96 -19.56 -12.27 -18.93
C TRP A 96 -18.90 -11.13 -18.13
N CYS A 97 -19.06 -9.87 -18.57
CA CYS A 97 -18.46 -8.71 -17.90
C CYS A 97 -18.84 -8.60 -16.42
N PRO A 98 -20.12 -8.75 -16.00
CA PRO A 98 -20.48 -8.72 -14.57
C PRO A 98 -19.84 -9.84 -13.78
N ALA A 99 -19.75 -11.05 -14.35
CA ALA A 99 -19.13 -12.18 -13.67
C ALA A 99 -17.61 -11.98 -13.47
N VAL A 100 -16.92 -11.51 -14.51
CA VAL A 100 -15.47 -11.19 -14.42
C VAL A 100 -15.22 -10.04 -13.45
N ASN A 101 -16.06 -8.99 -13.50
CA ASN A 101 -15.96 -7.89 -12.53
C ASN A 101 -16.15 -8.37 -11.09
N ALA A 102 -17.11 -9.29 -10.84
CA ALA A 102 -17.31 -9.89 -9.54
C ALA A 102 -16.07 -10.69 -9.08
N VAL A 103 -15.41 -11.44 -9.98
CA VAL A 103 -14.18 -12.17 -9.67
C VAL A 103 -13.04 -11.20 -9.35
N VAL A 104 -12.89 -10.12 -10.13
CA VAL A 104 -11.87 -9.08 -9.91
C VAL A 104 -12.07 -8.40 -8.55
N THR A 105 -13.31 -8.16 -8.13
CA THR A 105 -13.62 -7.48 -6.86
C THR A 105 -13.72 -8.42 -5.67
N LEU A 106 -13.74 -9.72 -5.90
CA LEU A 106 -13.84 -10.74 -4.84
C LEU A 106 -12.82 -10.56 -3.70
N PRO A 107 -11.54 -10.20 -3.96
CA PRO A 107 -10.55 -9.98 -2.92
C PRO A 107 -10.90 -8.90 -1.91
N LEU A 108 -11.74 -7.91 -2.27
CA LEU A 108 -12.18 -6.86 -1.34
C LEU A 108 -13.12 -7.38 -0.24
N VAL A 109 -13.83 -8.47 -0.51
CA VAL A 109 -14.84 -9.04 0.41
C VAL A 109 -14.25 -10.20 1.20
N LEU A 110 -13.32 -10.95 0.60
CA LEU A 110 -12.72 -12.11 1.25
C LEU A 110 -11.70 -11.69 2.31
N PRO A 111 -11.70 -12.35 3.49
CA PRO A 111 -10.61 -12.18 4.43
C PRO A 111 -9.25 -12.53 3.79
N PRO A 112 -8.21 -11.70 4.01
CA PRO A 112 -6.88 -11.93 3.42
C PRO A 112 -6.29 -13.30 3.70
N SER A 113 -6.54 -13.84 4.90
CA SER A 113 -6.08 -15.17 5.30
C SER A 113 -6.75 -16.29 4.51
N VAL A 114 -8.03 -16.15 4.16
CA VAL A 114 -8.77 -17.14 3.34
C VAL A 114 -8.22 -17.17 1.93
N LEU A 115 -8.03 -15.98 1.34
CA LEU A 115 -7.46 -15.89 -0.01
C LEU A 115 -6.03 -16.44 -0.03
N GLY A 116 -5.19 -16.02 0.94
CA GLY A 116 -3.82 -16.51 1.08
C GLY A 116 -3.73 -18.02 1.22
N PHE A 117 -4.65 -18.63 2.01
CA PHE A 117 -4.73 -20.08 2.14
C PHE A 117 -5.03 -20.79 0.81
N TYR A 118 -6.03 -20.33 0.06
CA TYR A 118 -6.35 -20.94 -1.24
C TYR A 118 -5.24 -20.77 -2.27
N ILE A 119 -4.56 -19.63 -2.28
CA ILE A 119 -3.40 -19.42 -3.16
C ILE A 119 -2.24 -20.34 -2.73
N LEU A 120 -1.97 -20.47 -1.42
CA LEU A 120 -0.95 -21.35 -0.89
C LEU A 120 -1.19 -22.81 -1.32
N VAL A 121 -2.43 -23.28 -1.23
CA VAL A 121 -2.82 -24.65 -1.66
C VAL A 121 -2.68 -24.78 -3.18
N ALA A 122 -3.09 -23.77 -3.95
CA ALA A 122 -2.99 -23.81 -5.42
C ALA A 122 -1.55 -23.82 -5.94
N LEU A 123 -0.64 -23.09 -5.26
CA LEU A 123 0.79 -23.02 -5.58
C LEU A 123 1.60 -24.18 -4.95
N GLY A 124 1.00 -24.94 -4.04
CA GLY A 124 1.64 -26.09 -3.39
C GLY A 124 1.94 -27.24 -4.36
N PRO A 125 2.83 -28.18 -3.98
CA PRO A 125 3.27 -29.27 -4.85
C PRO A 125 2.13 -30.14 -5.38
N ASN A 126 1.06 -30.29 -4.60
CA ASN A 126 -0.15 -31.05 -4.99
C ASN A 126 -1.25 -30.15 -5.58
N GLY A 127 -1.02 -28.85 -5.71
CA GLY A 127 -1.96 -27.89 -6.27
C GLY A 127 -1.86 -27.80 -7.80
N PRO A 128 -2.92 -27.28 -8.45
CA PRO A 128 -2.97 -27.22 -9.93
C PRO A 128 -1.85 -26.35 -10.53
N LEU A 129 -1.50 -25.24 -9.86
CA LEU A 129 -0.42 -24.36 -10.32
C LEU A 129 0.96 -24.92 -9.94
N GLY A 130 1.09 -25.57 -8.76
CA GLY A 130 2.33 -26.18 -8.33
C GLY A 130 2.74 -27.36 -9.25
N MET A 131 1.79 -28.21 -9.62
CA MET A 131 2.04 -29.30 -10.58
C MET A 131 2.48 -28.79 -11.96
N LEU A 132 1.91 -27.66 -12.42
CA LEU A 132 2.32 -27.02 -13.67
C LEU A 132 3.74 -26.47 -13.58
N THR A 133 4.08 -25.76 -12.49
CA THR A 133 5.42 -25.18 -12.31
C THR A 133 6.48 -26.25 -12.13
N GLU A 134 6.16 -27.35 -11.47
CA GLU A 134 7.05 -28.49 -11.29
C GLU A 134 7.29 -29.24 -12.63
N SER A 135 6.25 -29.41 -13.44
CA SER A 135 6.37 -30.00 -14.78
C SER A 135 7.22 -29.15 -15.73
N LEU A 136 7.27 -27.83 -15.52
CA LEU A 136 8.13 -26.91 -16.28
C LEU A 136 9.54 -26.75 -15.68
N GLY A 137 9.86 -27.52 -14.61
CA GLY A 137 11.18 -27.49 -13.96
C GLY A 137 11.44 -26.20 -13.14
N LEU A 138 10.39 -25.38 -12.86
CA LEU A 138 10.51 -24.11 -12.12
C LEU A 138 10.43 -24.31 -10.59
N GLY A 139 10.11 -25.53 -10.11
CA GLY A 139 9.91 -25.81 -8.69
C GLY A 139 8.62 -25.22 -8.12
N THR A 140 8.48 -25.26 -6.80
CA THR A 140 7.32 -24.69 -6.08
C THR A 140 7.53 -23.20 -5.81
N PHE A 141 6.50 -22.39 -6.01
CA PHE A 141 6.55 -20.95 -5.76
C PHE A 141 6.17 -20.55 -4.32
N ASN A 142 5.72 -21.52 -3.52
CA ASN A 142 5.48 -21.28 -2.10
C ASN A 142 6.79 -20.85 -1.39
N PHE A 143 6.66 -19.93 -0.45
CA PHE A 143 7.78 -19.40 0.35
C PHE A 143 8.90 -18.78 -0.50
N SER A 144 8.52 -18.18 -1.63
CA SER A 144 9.44 -17.51 -2.56
C SER A 144 8.90 -16.14 -2.98
N PHE A 145 9.78 -15.27 -3.48
CA PHE A 145 9.40 -13.96 -4.00
C PHE A 145 8.38 -14.03 -5.15
N PRO A 146 8.51 -14.92 -6.17
CA PRO A 146 7.47 -15.08 -7.19
C PRO A 146 6.11 -15.47 -6.62
N GLY A 147 6.07 -16.30 -5.59
CA GLY A 147 4.81 -16.66 -4.91
C GLY A 147 4.17 -15.45 -4.25
N LEU A 148 4.96 -14.58 -3.59
CA LEU A 148 4.47 -13.31 -3.05
C LEU A 148 3.88 -12.42 -4.14
N VAL A 149 4.58 -12.28 -5.28
CA VAL A 149 4.08 -11.48 -6.42
C VAL A 149 2.73 -12.00 -6.91
N ILE A 150 2.57 -13.32 -7.08
CA ILE A 150 1.30 -13.93 -7.53
C ILE A 150 0.18 -13.61 -6.52
N GLY A 151 0.44 -13.79 -5.23
CA GLY A 151 -0.52 -13.48 -4.17
C GLY A 151 -0.93 -12.02 -4.16
N SER A 152 0.06 -11.13 -4.18
CA SER A 152 -0.17 -9.68 -4.18
C SER A 152 -0.85 -9.20 -5.46
N VAL A 153 -0.57 -9.78 -6.63
CA VAL A 153 -1.28 -9.47 -7.89
C VAL A 153 -2.76 -9.83 -7.78
N ILE A 154 -3.09 -11.00 -7.26
CA ILE A 154 -4.49 -11.42 -7.10
C ILE A 154 -5.21 -10.53 -6.08
N TYR A 155 -4.58 -10.27 -4.94
CA TYR A 155 -5.19 -9.52 -3.85
C TYR A 155 -5.31 -8.02 -4.15
N SER A 156 -4.32 -7.43 -4.82
CA SER A 156 -4.32 -6.01 -5.19
C SER A 156 -5.04 -5.70 -6.51
N MET A 157 -5.53 -6.73 -7.22
CA MET A 157 -6.20 -6.56 -8.53
C MET A 157 -7.32 -5.51 -8.54
N PRO A 158 -8.25 -5.47 -7.58
CA PRO A 158 -9.33 -4.49 -7.58
C PRO A 158 -8.83 -3.04 -7.48
N PHE A 159 -7.72 -2.81 -6.77
CA PHE A 159 -7.15 -1.47 -6.58
C PHE A 159 -6.54 -0.88 -7.86
N MET A 160 -6.17 -1.72 -8.82
CA MET A 160 -5.75 -1.29 -10.16
C MET A 160 -6.95 -1.22 -11.10
N VAL A 161 -7.77 -2.26 -11.14
CA VAL A 161 -8.81 -2.41 -12.17
C VAL A 161 -9.96 -1.43 -11.97
N GLN A 162 -10.46 -1.22 -10.74
CA GLN A 162 -11.62 -0.37 -10.51
C GLN A 162 -11.40 1.11 -10.90
N PRO A 163 -10.29 1.78 -10.52
CA PRO A 163 -10.03 3.14 -10.98
C PRO A 163 -9.88 3.26 -12.50
N LEU A 164 -9.32 2.23 -13.14
CA LEU A 164 -9.18 2.18 -14.59
C LEU A 164 -10.53 2.00 -15.30
N VAL A 165 -11.39 1.10 -14.81
CA VAL A 165 -12.75 0.91 -15.32
C VAL A 165 -13.52 2.21 -15.23
N THR A 166 -13.54 2.84 -14.05
CA THR A 166 -14.23 4.13 -13.85
C THR A 166 -13.70 5.22 -14.79
N ALA A 167 -12.39 5.28 -15.03
CA ALA A 167 -11.80 6.25 -15.93
C ALA A 167 -12.21 5.98 -17.39
N PHE A 168 -12.22 4.73 -17.84
CA PHE A 168 -12.62 4.37 -19.20
C PHE A 168 -14.12 4.56 -19.43
N GLU A 169 -14.97 4.26 -18.45
CA GLU A 169 -16.41 4.53 -18.49
C GLU A 169 -16.69 6.05 -18.60
N GLY A 170 -15.94 6.86 -17.85
CA GLY A 170 -16.05 8.32 -17.87
C GLY A 170 -15.66 8.96 -19.21
N ILE A 171 -14.77 8.33 -19.99
CA ILE A 171 -14.38 8.78 -21.33
C ILE A 171 -15.51 8.51 -22.34
N GLY A 172 -16.23 7.40 -22.20
CA GLY A 172 -17.30 6.98 -23.11
C GLY A 172 -16.81 6.63 -24.51
N ASP A 173 -17.76 6.50 -25.45
CA ASP A 173 -17.48 6.02 -26.83
C ASP A 173 -17.12 7.14 -27.81
N ARG A 174 -17.57 8.37 -27.54
CA ARG A 174 -17.41 9.52 -28.45
C ARG A 174 -15.99 9.76 -28.96
N PRO A 175 -14.93 9.74 -28.13
CA PRO A 175 -13.57 9.98 -28.63
C PRO A 175 -13.11 8.92 -29.65
N MET A 176 -13.54 7.67 -29.48
CA MET A 176 -13.22 6.59 -30.43
C MET A 176 -14.02 6.70 -31.72
N GLU A 177 -15.30 7.10 -31.66
CA GLU A 177 -16.13 7.38 -32.82
C GLU A 177 -15.56 8.51 -33.67
N VAL A 178 -15.13 9.62 -33.04
CA VAL A 178 -14.48 10.74 -33.73
C VAL A 178 -13.18 10.28 -34.38
N ALA A 179 -12.33 9.52 -33.70
CA ALA A 179 -11.11 8.98 -34.28
C ALA A 179 -11.40 8.07 -35.49
N ALA A 180 -12.46 7.27 -35.43
CA ALA A 180 -12.89 6.41 -36.54
C ALA A 180 -13.35 7.23 -37.78
N THR A 181 -14.00 8.38 -37.58
CA THR A 181 -14.38 9.27 -38.71
C THR A 181 -13.16 9.85 -39.42
N LEU A 182 -12.05 10.00 -38.68
CA LEU A 182 -10.74 10.45 -39.20
C LEU A 182 -9.91 9.29 -39.80
N ARG A 183 -10.47 8.09 -39.91
CA ARG A 183 -9.83 6.84 -40.40
C ARG A 183 -8.61 6.45 -39.58
N CYS A 184 -8.56 6.81 -38.28
CA CYS A 184 -7.50 6.42 -37.39
C CYS A 184 -7.64 4.91 -37.05
N HIS A 185 -6.49 4.20 -37.01
CA HIS A 185 -6.51 2.79 -36.62
C HIS A 185 -6.93 2.65 -35.14
N PRO A 186 -7.75 1.66 -34.75
CA PRO A 186 -8.26 1.54 -33.37
C PRO A 186 -7.17 1.52 -32.29
N PHE A 187 -6.02 0.91 -32.57
CA PHE A 187 -4.89 0.86 -31.65
C PHE A 187 -4.24 2.26 -31.50
N ASP A 188 -4.09 3.00 -32.57
CA ASP A 188 -3.56 4.37 -32.53
C ASP A 188 -4.52 5.31 -31.79
N ALA A 189 -5.82 5.18 -32.01
CA ALA A 189 -6.85 5.90 -31.26
C ALA A 189 -6.80 5.57 -29.76
N PHE A 190 -6.60 4.30 -29.41
CA PHE A 190 -6.46 3.90 -28.01
C PHE A 190 -5.25 4.56 -27.37
N ILE A 191 -4.05 4.49 -27.98
CA ILE A 191 -2.82 5.02 -27.42
C ILE A 191 -2.83 6.56 -27.39
N ASN A 192 -3.26 7.21 -28.49
CA ASN A 192 -3.09 8.65 -28.65
C ASN A 192 -4.30 9.48 -28.16
N VAL A 193 -5.47 8.86 -27.97
CA VAL A 193 -6.67 9.55 -27.51
C VAL A 193 -7.12 9.03 -26.13
N VAL A 194 -7.36 7.72 -26.01
CA VAL A 194 -7.94 7.17 -24.76
C VAL A 194 -6.93 7.16 -23.62
N MET A 195 -5.70 6.71 -23.87
CA MET A 195 -4.67 6.64 -22.82
C MET A 195 -4.33 8.00 -22.20
N PRO A 196 -4.15 9.09 -22.95
CA PRO A 196 -4.00 10.43 -22.38
C PRO A 196 -5.19 10.89 -21.55
N LEU A 197 -6.42 10.61 -21.99
CA LEU A 197 -7.64 10.93 -21.26
C LEU A 197 -7.78 10.09 -19.96
N ALA A 198 -7.35 8.83 -20.00
CA ALA A 198 -7.40 7.91 -18.88
C ALA A 198 -6.24 8.12 -17.86
N ARG A 199 -5.25 8.98 -18.14
CA ARG A 199 -4.09 9.22 -17.24
C ARG A 199 -4.47 9.41 -15.78
N PRO A 200 -5.55 10.14 -15.40
CA PRO A 200 -5.95 10.25 -14.01
C PRO A 200 -6.23 8.92 -13.33
N GLY A 201 -7.03 8.08 -13.98
CA GLY A 201 -7.37 6.75 -13.49
C GLY A 201 -6.15 5.84 -13.41
N ILE A 202 -5.27 5.91 -14.41
CA ILE A 202 -4.02 5.13 -14.44
C ILE A 202 -3.14 5.50 -13.24
N ILE A 203 -2.91 6.78 -12.98
CA ILE A 203 -2.10 7.26 -11.85
C ILE A 203 -2.75 6.84 -10.52
N THR A 204 -4.07 7.00 -10.41
CA THR A 204 -4.82 6.56 -9.22
C THR A 204 -4.67 5.07 -9.00
N GLY A 205 -4.85 4.24 -10.01
CA GLY A 205 -4.68 2.79 -9.93
C GLY A 205 -3.26 2.39 -9.51
N ILE A 206 -2.24 3.00 -10.11
CA ILE A 206 -0.83 2.77 -9.76
C ILE A 206 -0.57 3.10 -8.27
N LEU A 207 -0.95 4.28 -7.82
CA LEU A 207 -0.69 4.73 -6.45
C LEU A 207 -1.47 3.90 -5.41
N MET A 208 -2.73 3.57 -5.71
CA MET A 208 -3.54 2.74 -4.81
C MET A 208 -3.00 1.32 -4.71
N THR A 209 -2.65 0.70 -5.84
CA THR A 209 -2.06 -0.65 -5.87
C THR A 209 -0.74 -0.69 -5.13
N PHE A 210 0.14 0.28 -5.39
CA PHE A 210 1.45 0.36 -4.75
C PHE A 210 1.33 0.52 -3.23
N ALA A 211 0.49 1.45 -2.76
CA ALA A 211 0.25 1.67 -1.34
C ALA A 211 -0.41 0.46 -0.67
N HIS A 212 -1.37 -0.17 -1.33
CA HIS A 212 -2.06 -1.38 -0.83
C HIS A 212 -1.07 -2.53 -0.64
N THR A 213 -0.22 -2.79 -1.64
CA THR A 213 0.77 -3.89 -1.58
C THR A 213 1.80 -3.71 -0.46
N ILE A 214 2.22 -2.47 -0.15
CA ILE A 214 3.13 -2.22 0.99
C ILE A 214 2.46 -2.52 2.33
N GLY A 215 1.16 -2.23 2.46
CA GLY A 215 0.39 -2.49 3.69
C GLY A 215 -0.14 -3.92 3.81
N GLU A 216 0.07 -4.77 2.80
CA GLU A 216 -0.46 -6.13 2.77
C GLU A 216 0.23 -7.01 3.80
N PHE A 217 -0.58 -7.71 4.63
CA PHE A 217 -0.08 -8.59 5.69
C PHE A 217 -0.56 -10.03 5.53
N GLY A 218 -1.86 -10.26 5.50
CA GLY A 218 -2.45 -11.59 5.65
C GLY A 218 -2.09 -12.57 4.52
N VAL A 219 -2.19 -12.12 3.26
CA VAL A 219 -1.85 -12.95 2.08
C VAL A 219 -0.35 -13.20 2.02
N VAL A 220 0.46 -12.15 2.26
CA VAL A 220 1.93 -12.25 2.25
C VAL A 220 2.44 -13.18 3.34
N LEU A 221 1.87 -13.12 4.55
CA LEU A 221 2.24 -14.02 5.64
C LEU A 221 1.94 -15.48 5.31
N MET A 222 0.74 -15.74 4.74
CA MET A 222 0.31 -17.11 4.40
C MET A 222 1.15 -17.73 3.30
N ILE A 223 1.48 -16.99 2.24
CA ILE A 223 2.22 -17.49 1.07
C ILE A 223 3.74 -17.45 1.31
N GLY A 224 4.20 -16.39 1.99
CA GLY A 224 5.63 -16.13 2.18
C GLY A 224 6.24 -16.83 3.39
N GLY A 225 5.47 -17.11 4.45
CA GLY A 225 5.97 -17.76 5.67
C GLY A 225 6.96 -16.91 6.48
N ASN A 226 7.03 -15.58 6.23
CA ASN A 226 7.84 -14.63 6.99
C ASN A 226 9.34 -15.02 7.13
N ILE A 227 9.96 -15.44 6.01
CA ILE A 227 11.36 -15.87 6.01
C ILE A 227 12.29 -14.65 5.90
N PRO A 228 13.16 -14.39 6.89
CA PRO A 228 14.10 -13.28 6.87
C PRO A 228 14.97 -13.26 5.60
N GLY A 229 15.06 -12.10 4.96
CA GLY A 229 15.86 -11.89 3.74
C GLY A 229 15.29 -12.49 2.45
N LYS A 230 14.13 -13.19 2.50
CA LYS A 230 13.49 -13.80 1.32
C LYS A 230 12.05 -13.34 1.10
N THR A 231 11.22 -13.38 2.13
CA THR A 231 9.77 -13.14 2.03
C THR A 231 9.23 -12.26 3.15
N GLN A 232 10.10 -11.83 4.06
CA GLN A 232 9.75 -10.94 5.16
C GLN A 232 9.60 -9.50 4.66
N VAL A 233 8.38 -8.99 4.70
CA VAL A 233 8.04 -7.61 4.33
C VAL A 233 7.84 -6.74 5.59
N VAL A 234 7.71 -5.42 5.41
CA VAL A 234 7.56 -4.48 6.54
C VAL A 234 6.37 -4.83 7.43
N SER A 235 5.23 -5.20 6.87
CA SER A 235 4.03 -5.54 7.64
C SER A 235 4.24 -6.80 8.49
N THR A 236 4.95 -7.81 7.98
CA THR A 236 5.27 -9.02 8.74
C THR A 236 6.39 -8.79 9.76
N GLU A 237 7.32 -7.89 9.50
CA GLU A 237 8.36 -7.48 10.44
C GLU A 237 7.78 -6.74 11.65
N ILE A 238 6.86 -5.79 11.40
CA ILE A 238 6.12 -5.12 12.49
C ILE A 238 5.43 -6.15 13.38
N TYR A 239 4.78 -7.15 12.78
CA TYR A 239 4.12 -8.22 13.51
C TYR A 239 5.10 -9.04 14.36
N THR A 240 6.25 -9.41 13.81
CA THR A 240 7.31 -10.15 14.52
C THR A 240 7.83 -9.38 15.74
N HIS A 241 8.10 -8.07 15.60
CA HIS A 241 8.51 -7.24 16.73
C HIS A 241 7.42 -7.10 17.81
N VAL A 242 6.14 -7.06 17.42
CA VAL A 242 5.02 -7.05 18.38
C VAL A 242 4.93 -8.38 19.13
N GLU A 243 5.09 -9.53 18.45
CA GLU A 243 5.13 -10.85 19.11
C GLU A 243 6.31 -11.01 20.05
N ALA A 244 7.47 -10.43 19.68
CA ALA A 244 8.68 -10.42 20.52
C ALA A 244 8.61 -9.41 21.67
N MET A 245 7.52 -8.64 21.84
CA MET A 245 7.36 -7.53 22.80
C MET A 245 8.36 -6.38 22.58
N GLU A 246 8.95 -6.27 21.40
CA GLU A 246 9.91 -5.23 21.02
C GLU A 246 9.17 -4.02 20.43
N TYR A 247 8.32 -3.39 21.21
CA TYR A 247 7.42 -2.32 20.76
C TYR A 247 8.16 -1.10 20.21
N ALA A 248 9.40 -0.84 20.63
CA ALA A 248 10.17 0.31 20.16
C ALA A 248 10.49 0.18 18.65
N GLN A 249 10.96 -0.99 18.21
CA GLN A 249 11.23 -1.28 16.80
C GLN A 249 9.93 -1.31 15.98
N ALA A 250 8.87 -1.93 16.51
CA ALA A 250 7.55 -1.94 15.90
C ALA A 250 7.03 -0.51 15.66
N HIS A 251 7.19 0.41 16.61
CA HIS A 251 6.78 1.81 16.48
C HIS A 251 7.54 2.55 15.38
N VAL A 252 8.84 2.32 15.22
CA VAL A 252 9.64 2.95 14.16
C VAL A 252 9.16 2.52 12.79
N LEU A 253 8.99 1.21 12.57
CA LEU A 253 8.51 0.67 11.29
C LEU A 253 7.05 1.10 11.00
N ALA A 254 6.18 1.00 12.00
CA ALA A 254 4.78 1.40 11.86
C ALA A 254 4.64 2.91 11.62
N GLY A 255 5.43 3.74 12.31
CA GLY A 255 5.49 5.19 12.08
C GLY A 255 5.96 5.53 10.68
N GLY A 256 6.98 4.84 10.19
CA GLY A 256 7.48 4.99 8.81
C GLY A 256 6.43 4.65 7.77
N THR A 257 5.73 3.53 7.92
CA THR A 257 4.64 3.12 7.00
C THR A 257 3.44 4.06 7.08
N LEU A 258 3.12 4.62 8.26
CA LEU A 258 2.06 5.61 8.41
C LEU A 258 2.39 6.91 7.66
N ILE A 259 3.61 7.45 7.83
CA ILE A 259 4.08 8.64 7.13
C ILE A 259 4.07 8.40 5.62
N PHE A 260 4.56 7.25 5.17
CA PHE A 260 4.55 6.85 3.76
C PHE A 260 3.13 6.84 3.20
N SER A 261 2.19 6.18 3.87
CA SER A 261 0.77 6.10 3.46
C SER A 261 0.12 7.48 3.40
N PHE A 262 0.42 8.35 4.36
CA PHE A 262 -0.07 9.72 4.37
C PHE A 262 0.45 10.51 3.15
N ILE A 263 1.73 10.39 2.81
CA ILE A 263 2.33 11.05 1.64
C ILE A 263 1.66 10.56 0.35
N VAL A 264 1.41 9.25 0.21
CA VAL A 264 0.74 8.68 -0.97
C VAL A 264 -0.68 9.23 -1.09
N LEU A 265 -1.47 9.21 -0.01
CA LEU A 265 -2.85 9.73 -0.02
C LEU A 265 -2.90 11.24 -0.28
N MET A 266 -1.97 12.01 0.29
CA MET A 266 -1.85 13.44 0.02
C MET A 266 -1.53 13.70 -1.45
N SER A 267 -0.62 12.93 -2.03
CA SER A 267 -0.26 13.02 -3.45
C SER A 267 -1.47 12.76 -4.35
N LEU A 268 -2.28 11.74 -4.05
CA LEU A 268 -3.54 11.45 -4.75
C LEU A 268 -4.52 12.63 -4.68
N ASN A 269 -4.71 13.19 -3.48
CA ASN A 269 -5.64 14.31 -3.29
C ASN A 269 -5.17 15.57 -4.03
N LEU A 270 -3.87 15.86 -4.02
CA LEU A 270 -3.30 17.00 -4.75
C LEU A 270 -3.43 16.84 -6.26
N LEU A 271 -3.20 15.63 -6.79
CA LEU A 271 -3.38 15.33 -8.21
C LEU A 271 -4.85 15.47 -8.65
N ASN A 272 -5.78 15.00 -7.83
CA ASN A 272 -7.21 15.11 -8.12
C ASN A 272 -7.73 16.54 -8.04
N LYS A 273 -7.24 17.34 -7.05
CA LYS A 273 -7.67 18.74 -6.86
C LYS A 273 -7.24 19.66 -8.02
N ARG A 274 -6.07 19.43 -8.61
CA ARG A 274 -5.58 20.22 -9.77
C ARG A 274 -6.46 20.09 -11.01
N ARG A 275 -7.37 19.12 -11.06
CA ARG A 275 -8.24 18.79 -12.21
C ARG A 275 -9.70 19.15 -12.00
N GLY A 276 -10.17 19.32 -10.77
CA GLY A 276 -11.52 19.82 -10.46
C GLY A 276 -11.66 21.34 -10.51
N GLY A 277 -10.60 22.05 -10.86
CA GLY A 277 -10.55 23.51 -10.95
C GLY A 277 -10.44 24.07 -12.37
N GLU A 278 -10.55 23.22 -13.40
CA GLU A 278 -10.77 23.60 -14.80
C GLU A 278 -12.19 23.17 -15.23
#